data_8aaccc8c555911f6f2b2e8d6ff9e38ab
#
_entry.id   8aaccc8c555911f6f2b2e8d6ff9e38ab
#
_cell.length_a   1.000
_cell.length_b   1.000
_cell.length_c   1.000
_cell.angle_alpha   90.00
_cell.angle_beta   90.00
_cell.angle_gamma   90.00
#
_symmetry.space_group_name_H-M   'P 1'
#
loop_
_entity.id
_entity.type
_entity.pdbx_description
1 polymer ?
#
loop_
_entity_poly.entity_id
_entity_poly.type
_entity_poly.pdbx_seq_one_letter_code
_entity_poly.pdbx_strand_id
1 'polypeptide(L)'
;MARNRYRTDGATYGVNGREYVGTHGYVVAYGAPATAIIPFADITPADIAGFIGAHFHDAVRRGDYFGFWIDGGNVYLDVVEIESDREMAIVKGIRRNQIAVFDLANGVDVATGGTGK
;
A
#
# COMPACT_ATOMS: atom_id res chain seq x y z
N MET A 1 16.22 8.89 -5.81
CA MET A 1 15.21 7.90 -5.56
C MET A 1 13.94 8.27 -6.30
N ALA A 2 13.36 7.31 -6.90
CA ALA A 2 12.21 7.54 -7.76
C ALA A 2 10.87 7.42 -7.02
N ARG A 3 10.87 7.56 -5.73
CA ARG A 3 9.64 7.59 -4.98
C ARG A 3 8.75 8.72 -5.50
N ASN A 4 7.43 8.56 -5.40
CA ASN A 4 6.49 9.60 -5.72
C ASN A 4 6.89 10.88 -5.00
N ARG A 5 7.12 11.95 -5.74
CA ARG A 5 7.66 13.20 -5.18
C ARG A 5 6.73 13.90 -4.19
N TYR A 6 5.46 13.54 -4.18
CA TYR A 6 4.47 14.10 -3.27
C TYR A 6 4.31 13.28 -2.00
N ARG A 7 4.94 12.11 -1.94
CA ARG A 7 4.78 11.19 -0.82
C ARG A 7 6.13 10.87 -0.21
N THR A 8 6.30 11.27 1.05
CA THR A 8 7.54 11.05 1.80
C THR A 8 7.42 9.95 2.83
N ASP A 9 6.21 9.46 3.09
CA ASP A 9 5.89 8.51 4.15
C ASP A 9 5.53 7.13 3.64
N GLY A 10 5.67 6.90 2.34
CA GLY A 10 5.36 5.60 1.79
C GLY A 10 5.79 5.42 0.34
N ALA A 11 5.67 4.20 -0.13
CA ALA A 11 6.00 3.83 -1.50
C ALA A 11 5.26 2.56 -1.91
N THR A 12 5.15 2.34 -3.21
CA THR A 12 4.54 1.14 -3.80
C THR A 12 5.56 0.48 -4.71
N TYR A 13 5.74 -0.83 -4.55
CA TYR A 13 6.72 -1.61 -5.31
C TYR A 13 6.05 -2.76 -6.03
N GLY A 14 6.42 -2.96 -7.28
CA GLY A 14 6.03 -4.17 -8.02
C GLY A 14 6.75 -5.40 -7.51
N VAL A 15 6.26 -6.57 -7.92
CA VAL A 15 6.88 -7.85 -7.55
C VAL A 15 8.29 -8.01 -8.14
N ASN A 16 8.64 -7.21 -9.13
CA ASN A 16 9.99 -7.18 -9.70
C ASN A 16 10.97 -6.32 -8.88
N GLY A 17 10.53 -5.76 -7.76
CA GLY A 17 11.34 -4.91 -6.89
C GLY A 17 11.46 -3.46 -7.33
N ARG A 18 10.78 -3.06 -8.40
CA ARG A 18 10.82 -1.68 -8.86
C ARG A 18 9.72 -0.84 -8.23
N GLU A 19 10.07 0.35 -7.83
CA GLU A 19 9.07 1.30 -7.32
C GLU A 19 8.11 1.69 -8.44
N TYR A 20 6.81 1.64 -8.13
CA TYR A 20 5.78 2.11 -9.05
C TYR A 20 5.61 3.61 -8.87
N VAL A 21 5.94 4.35 -9.89
CA VAL A 21 5.81 5.81 -9.93
C VAL A 21 4.83 6.24 -11.01
N GLY A 22 3.82 5.43 -11.24
CA GLY A 22 2.78 5.70 -12.22
C GLY A 22 2.03 6.97 -11.90
N THR A 23 1.37 7.51 -12.92
CA THR A 23 0.68 8.79 -12.83
C THR A 23 -0.84 8.64 -12.83
N HIS A 24 -1.33 7.41 -12.90
CA HIS A 24 -2.75 7.12 -12.97
C HIS A 24 -3.15 6.07 -11.95
N GLY A 25 -4.36 6.21 -11.48
CA GLY A 25 -4.96 5.23 -10.61
C GLY A 25 -4.80 5.54 -9.14
N TYR A 26 -5.30 4.63 -8.35
CA TYR A 26 -5.39 4.76 -6.90
C TYR A 26 -4.84 3.49 -6.28
N VAL A 27 -3.95 3.64 -5.32
CA VAL A 27 -3.39 2.52 -4.58
C VAL A 27 -4.36 2.14 -3.49
N VAL A 28 -4.83 0.90 -3.50
CA VAL A 28 -5.81 0.40 -2.53
C VAL A 28 -5.27 -0.87 -1.89
N ALA A 29 -5.09 -0.84 -0.58
CA ALA A 29 -4.67 -2.03 0.15
C ALA A 29 -5.83 -3.01 0.31
N TYR A 30 -5.51 -4.30 0.36
CA TYR A 30 -6.52 -5.34 0.58
C TYR A 30 -6.94 -5.44 2.03
N GLY A 31 -6.07 -5.06 2.97
CA GLY A 31 -6.33 -5.22 4.38
C GLY A 31 -5.99 -6.63 4.87
N ALA A 32 -6.27 -6.89 6.15
CA ALA A 32 -5.97 -8.18 6.76
C ALA A 32 -6.65 -9.34 6.00
N PRO A 33 -5.99 -10.49 5.82
CA PRO A 33 -4.67 -10.84 6.37
C PRO A 33 -3.47 -10.39 5.52
N ALA A 34 -3.67 -9.61 4.47
CA ALA A 34 -2.61 -9.13 3.57
C ALA A 34 -2.04 -7.78 4.02
N THR A 35 -2.03 -7.55 5.31
CA THR A 35 -1.48 -6.36 5.96
C THR A 35 -0.73 -6.77 7.21
N ALA A 36 0.44 -6.17 7.44
CA ALA A 36 1.15 -6.24 8.72
C ALA A 36 1.37 -4.83 9.22
N ILE A 37 1.15 -4.61 10.50
CA ILE A 37 1.33 -3.30 11.14
C ILE A 37 2.40 -3.47 12.21
N ILE A 38 3.52 -2.79 12.05
CA ILE A 38 4.68 -2.93 12.93
C ILE A 38 5.10 -1.55 13.40
N PRO A 39 5.31 -1.35 14.72
CA PRO A 39 5.81 -0.07 15.21
C PRO A 39 7.09 0.32 14.49
N PHE A 40 7.19 1.58 14.11
CA PHE A 40 8.35 2.08 13.38
C PHE A 40 9.67 1.81 14.13
N ALA A 41 9.63 1.91 15.45
CA ALA A 41 10.81 1.67 16.27
C ALA A 41 11.28 0.21 16.27
N ASP A 42 10.40 -0.72 15.90
CA ASP A 42 10.67 -2.16 16.03
C ASP A 42 10.89 -2.86 14.69
N ILE A 43 10.54 -2.21 13.57
CA ILE A 43 10.60 -2.87 12.27
C ILE A 43 12.04 -3.16 11.86
N THR A 44 12.24 -4.34 11.29
CA THR A 44 13.54 -4.80 10.80
C THR A 44 13.46 -5.17 9.33
N PRO A 45 14.60 -5.25 8.61
CA PRO A 45 14.61 -5.77 7.24
C PRO A 45 14.02 -7.19 7.13
N ALA A 46 14.20 -8.01 8.16
CA ALA A 46 13.65 -9.37 8.18
C ALA A 46 12.12 -9.36 8.21
N ASP A 47 11.50 -8.40 8.89
CA ASP A 47 10.05 -8.25 8.91
C ASP A 47 9.52 -7.97 7.50
N ILE A 48 10.20 -7.07 6.79
CA ILE A 48 9.82 -6.71 5.41
C ILE A 48 9.99 -7.91 4.48
N ALA A 49 11.13 -8.57 4.55
CA ALA A 49 11.40 -9.75 3.72
C ALA A 49 10.40 -10.88 4.01
N GLY A 50 10.06 -11.09 5.27
CA GLY A 50 9.09 -12.10 5.67
C GLY A 50 7.69 -11.81 5.14
N PHE A 51 7.28 -10.55 5.19
CA PHE A 51 5.98 -10.13 4.65
C PHE A 51 5.93 -10.35 3.13
N ILE A 52 6.95 -9.89 2.42
CA ILE A 52 7.01 -10.06 0.97
C ILE A 52 6.99 -11.56 0.62
N GLY A 53 7.79 -12.36 1.29
CA GLY A 53 7.85 -13.81 1.03
C GLY A 53 6.50 -14.50 1.27
N ALA A 54 5.80 -14.12 2.33
CA ALA A 54 4.51 -14.71 2.66
C ALA A 54 3.42 -14.42 1.61
N HIS A 55 3.51 -13.28 0.93
CA HIS A 55 2.47 -12.83 0.00
C HIS A 55 2.90 -12.80 -1.47
N PHE A 56 4.15 -13.17 -1.74
CA PHE A 56 4.73 -13.02 -3.08
C PHE A 56 3.97 -13.80 -4.15
N HIS A 57 3.67 -15.06 -3.87
CA HIS A 57 3.00 -15.93 -4.85
C HIS A 57 1.64 -15.36 -5.27
N ASP A 58 0.83 -14.94 -4.30
CA ASP A 58 -0.48 -14.38 -4.59
C ASP A 58 -0.40 -13.04 -5.29
N ALA A 59 0.56 -12.21 -4.92
CA ALA A 59 0.76 -10.92 -5.58
C ALA A 59 1.14 -11.10 -7.05
N VAL A 60 2.05 -12.03 -7.34
CA VAL A 60 2.42 -12.35 -8.73
C VAL A 60 1.20 -12.84 -9.51
N ARG A 61 0.46 -13.79 -8.93
CA ARG A 61 -0.69 -14.40 -9.61
C ARG A 61 -1.79 -13.40 -9.94
N ARG A 62 -2.01 -12.39 -9.08
CA ARG A 62 -3.06 -11.39 -9.27
C ARG A 62 -2.58 -10.11 -9.94
N GLY A 63 -1.28 -9.94 -10.14
CA GLY A 63 -0.73 -8.70 -10.68
C GLY A 63 -0.77 -7.56 -9.68
N ASP A 64 -0.63 -7.87 -8.40
CA ASP A 64 -0.66 -6.90 -7.32
C ASP A 64 0.73 -6.33 -7.04
N TYR A 65 0.78 -5.39 -6.10
CA TYR A 65 1.98 -4.67 -5.69
C TYR A 65 2.14 -4.74 -4.18
N PHE A 66 3.30 -4.35 -3.68
CA PHE A 66 3.56 -4.20 -2.25
C PHE A 66 3.59 -2.72 -1.89
N GLY A 67 2.87 -2.35 -0.85
CA GLY A 67 2.82 -0.99 -0.33
C GLY A 67 3.48 -0.89 1.03
N PHE A 68 4.13 0.23 1.27
CA PHE A 68 4.76 0.57 2.55
C PHE A 68 4.29 1.96 2.93
N TRP A 69 3.79 2.11 4.15
CA TRP A 69 3.24 3.38 4.57
C TRP A 69 3.47 3.59 6.06
N ILE A 70 3.78 4.81 6.43
CA ILE A 70 4.00 5.19 7.84
C ILE A 70 2.85 6.08 8.27
N ASP A 71 2.18 5.70 9.34
CA ASP A 71 1.11 6.47 9.93
C ASP A 71 1.03 6.20 11.42
N GLY A 72 0.89 7.26 12.22
CA GLY A 72 0.71 7.13 13.65
C GLY A 72 1.82 6.37 14.36
N GLY A 73 3.06 6.46 13.89
CA GLY A 73 4.20 5.75 14.49
C GLY A 73 4.30 4.28 14.09
N ASN A 74 3.45 3.81 13.18
CA ASN A 74 3.46 2.44 12.68
C ASN A 74 3.84 2.40 11.22
N VAL A 75 4.49 1.30 10.83
CA VAL A 75 4.71 0.97 9.42
C VAL A 75 3.65 -0.03 9.00
N TYR A 76 2.94 0.30 7.95
CA TYR A 76 1.98 -0.59 7.32
C TYR A 76 2.66 -1.27 6.14
N LEU A 77 2.70 -2.59 6.17
CA LEU A 77 3.14 -3.40 5.04
C LEU A 77 1.88 -3.99 4.43
N ASP A 78 1.64 -3.68 3.16
CA ASP A 78 0.38 -4.04 2.51
C ASP A 78 0.62 -4.75 1.19
N VAL A 79 -0.29 -5.65 0.85
CA VAL A 79 -0.50 -6.01 -0.56
C VAL A 79 -1.55 -5.05 -1.08
N VAL A 80 -1.27 -4.43 -2.22
CA VAL A 80 -2.13 -3.39 -2.77
C VAL A 80 -2.44 -3.67 -4.23
N GLU A 81 -3.59 -3.17 -4.69
CA GLU A 81 -3.89 -3.09 -6.11
C GLU A 81 -3.89 -1.64 -6.55
N ILE A 82 -3.80 -1.44 -7.86
CA ILE A 82 -3.94 -0.11 -8.47
C ILE A 82 -5.26 -0.10 -9.22
N GLU A 83 -6.19 0.69 -8.71
CA GLU A 83 -7.53 0.83 -9.27
C GLU A 83 -7.60 2.11 -10.10
N SER A 84 -8.05 2.02 -11.33
CA SER A 84 -8.11 3.17 -12.22
C SER A 84 -9.26 4.12 -11.92
N ASP A 85 -10.37 3.59 -11.41
CA ASP A 85 -11.57 4.38 -11.16
C ASP A 85 -11.62 4.91 -9.73
N ARG A 86 -11.77 6.22 -9.57
CA ARG A 86 -11.77 6.88 -8.27
C ARG A 86 -12.88 6.37 -7.35
N GLU A 87 -14.10 6.31 -7.85
CA GLU A 87 -15.23 5.89 -7.02
C GLU A 87 -15.08 4.45 -6.57
N MET A 88 -14.63 3.58 -7.47
CA MET A 88 -14.38 2.19 -7.14
C MET A 88 -13.27 2.03 -6.12
N ALA A 89 -12.21 2.83 -6.24
CA ALA A 89 -11.12 2.83 -5.27
C ALA A 89 -11.61 3.20 -3.88
N ILE A 90 -12.44 4.23 -3.79
CA ILE A 90 -13.01 4.69 -2.51
C ILE A 90 -13.92 3.59 -1.93
N VAL A 91 -14.78 2.99 -2.74
CA VAL A 91 -15.65 1.90 -2.28
C VAL A 91 -14.82 0.72 -1.76
N LYS A 92 -13.78 0.34 -2.48
CA LYS A 92 -12.87 -0.73 -2.03
C LYS A 92 -12.18 -0.37 -0.72
N GLY A 93 -11.69 0.85 -0.60
CA GLY A 93 -11.05 1.32 0.62
C GLY A 93 -11.99 1.27 1.82
N ILE A 94 -13.23 1.70 1.65
CA ILE A 94 -14.25 1.64 2.70
C ILE A 94 -14.53 0.19 3.09
N ARG A 95 -14.79 -0.67 2.11
CA ARG A 95 -15.07 -2.08 2.35
C ARG A 95 -13.94 -2.82 3.06
N ARG A 96 -12.72 -2.42 2.79
CA ARG A 96 -11.52 -3.04 3.36
C ARG A 96 -11.05 -2.34 4.63
N ASN A 97 -11.83 -1.44 5.17
CA ASN A 97 -11.54 -0.70 6.41
C ASN A 97 -10.20 0.05 6.33
N GLN A 98 -9.87 0.60 5.19
CA GLN A 98 -8.63 1.34 5.00
C GLN A 98 -8.75 2.78 5.51
N ILE A 99 -7.64 3.34 5.97
CA ILE A 99 -7.57 4.74 6.40
C ILE A 99 -7.76 5.63 5.18
N ALA A 100 -7.10 5.29 4.08
CA ALA A 100 -7.12 6.09 2.86
C ALA A 100 -6.75 5.22 1.67
N VAL A 101 -7.06 5.71 0.48
CA VAL A 101 -6.47 5.25 -0.78
C VAL A 101 -5.54 6.35 -1.29
N PHE A 102 -4.53 6.00 -2.07
CA PHE A 102 -3.56 6.98 -2.54
C PHE A 102 -3.80 7.34 -4.01
N ASP A 103 -4.03 8.61 -4.27
CA ASP A 103 -4.21 9.15 -5.62
C ASP A 103 -2.84 9.39 -6.27
N LEU A 104 -2.47 8.53 -7.21
CA LEU A 104 -1.16 8.61 -7.86
C LEU A 104 -0.98 9.85 -8.70
N ALA A 105 -2.04 10.31 -9.37
CA ALA A 105 -1.95 11.47 -10.26
C ALA A 105 -1.66 12.75 -9.49
N ASN A 106 -2.28 12.92 -8.33
CA ASN A 106 -2.17 14.13 -7.52
C ASN A 106 -1.20 13.99 -6.34
N GLY A 107 -0.75 12.77 -6.05
CA GLY A 107 0.19 12.52 -4.97
C GLY A 107 -0.38 12.77 -3.59
N VAL A 108 -1.67 12.49 -3.39
CA VAL A 108 -2.36 12.76 -2.12
C VAL A 108 -3.17 11.56 -1.67
N ASP A 109 -3.34 11.45 -0.36
CA ASP A 109 -4.23 10.47 0.23
C ASP A 109 -5.68 10.95 0.11
N VAL A 110 -6.59 10.01 -0.15
CA VAL A 110 -8.03 10.24 -0.13
C VAL A 110 -8.59 9.43 1.03
N ALA A 111 -9.03 10.11 2.06
CA ALA A 111 -9.51 9.46 3.28
C ALA A 111 -10.75 8.62 3.02
N THR A 112 -10.80 7.42 3.59
CA THR A 112 -11.93 6.50 3.48
C THR A 112 -12.57 6.19 4.83
N GLY A 113 -11.99 6.70 5.91
CA GLY A 113 -12.59 6.67 7.25
C GLY A 113 -12.42 5.38 8.02
N GLY A 114 -11.63 4.43 7.54
CA GLY A 114 -11.37 3.18 8.24
C GLY A 114 -10.24 3.28 9.25
N THR A 115 -9.96 2.16 9.91
CA THR A 115 -8.91 2.06 10.93
C THR A 115 -7.58 1.53 10.39
N GLY A 116 -7.58 0.97 9.19
CA GLY A 116 -6.41 0.38 8.57
C GLY A 116 -6.09 -1.03 9.04
N LYS A 117 -6.98 -1.64 9.80
CA LYS A 117 -6.76 -2.98 10.36
C LYS A 117 -7.58 -4.05 9.70
#